data_9ce23f2575c4fd1ea45f21c6203cd6e8
#
_entry.id   9ce23f2575c4fd1ea45f21c6203cd6e8
#
_cell.length_a   1.000
_cell.length_b   1.000
_cell.length_c   1.000
_cell.angle_alpha   90.00
_cell.angle_beta   90.00
_cell.angle_gamma   90.00
#
_symmetry.space_group_name_H-M   'P 1'
#
loop_
_entity.id
_entity.type
_entity.pdbx_description
1 polymer ?
#
loop_
_entity_poly.entity_id
_entity_poly.type
_entity_poly.pdbx_seq_one_letter_code
_entity_poly.pdbx_strand_id
1 'polypeptide(L)'
;MLPVAGVPFTVHQITRARDAGIERIVLATSYRAEVFAEFVEGVDLGIDIVIATEDEPLGTGGAIRHALSHLESGPDDPIVIFNGDVLSGLDIDALVRSHVETASDVTLYLTPVEDPRAYGLVPIDGDGRVEAFLEKPSTPEEIVTDLINAGCYVFTRSIIEQIPAGRVVSVERETFPGLLANNAVVRGVVDRGYWLDLG
;
A
#
# COMPACT_ATOMS: atom_id res chain seq x y z
N MET A 1 1.77 10.40 16.67
CA MET A 1 1.90 10.63 15.19
C MET A 1 3.17 11.42 14.94
N LEU A 2 4.00 10.99 13.97
CA LEU A 2 5.24 11.67 13.59
C LEU A 2 4.91 13.00 12.90
N PRO A 3 5.47 14.17 13.30
CA PRO A 3 5.25 15.41 12.58
C PRO A 3 6.24 15.56 11.42
N VAL A 4 5.71 15.97 10.25
CA VAL A 4 6.49 16.40 9.09
C VAL A 4 6.12 17.84 8.77
N ALA A 5 7.10 18.75 8.71
CA ALA A 5 6.88 20.19 8.55
C ALA A 5 5.86 20.79 9.54
N GLY A 6 5.83 20.28 10.78
CA GLY A 6 4.92 20.74 11.83
C GLY A 6 3.49 20.22 11.77
N VAL A 7 3.18 19.33 10.82
CA VAL A 7 1.87 18.70 10.62
C VAL A 7 2.02 17.18 10.81
N PRO A 8 1.06 16.49 11.46
CA PRO A 8 1.09 15.04 11.56
C PRO A 8 1.20 14.39 10.18
N PHE A 9 2.09 13.39 10.04
CA PHE A 9 2.34 12.72 8.76
C PHE A 9 1.05 12.18 8.11
N THR A 10 0.16 11.60 8.91
CA THR A 10 -1.12 11.08 8.46
C THR A 10 -1.99 12.14 7.75
N VAL A 11 -1.90 13.42 8.16
CA VAL A 11 -2.60 14.53 7.47
C VAL A 11 -2.11 14.70 6.04
N HIS A 12 -0.80 14.59 5.81
CA HIS A 12 -0.25 14.69 4.46
C HIS A 12 -0.77 13.57 3.56
N GLN A 13 -0.82 12.33 4.05
CA GLN A 13 -1.36 11.19 3.29
C GLN A 13 -2.86 11.36 3.00
N ILE A 14 -3.66 11.71 4.01
CA ILE A 14 -5.11 11.92 3.87
C ILE A 14 -5.41 13.05 2.88
N THR A 15 -4.69 14.18 3.00
CA THR A 15 -4.88 15.32 2.09
C THR A 15 -4.59 14.93 0.64
N ARG A 16 -3.51 14.19 0.39
CA ARG A 16 -3.16 13.72 -0.95
C ARG A 16 -4.19 12.75 -1.52
N ALA A 17 -4.70 11.84 -0.70
CA ALA A 17 -5.74 10.92 -1.11
C ALA A 17 -7.03 11.68 -1.48
N ARG A 18 -7.45 12.64 -0.65
CA ARG A 18 -8.60 13.51 -0.95
C ARG A 18 -8.40 14.30 -2.25
N ASP A 19 -7.22 14.90 -2.43
CA ASP A 19 -6.93 15.72 -3.62
C ASP A 19 -6.87 14.88 -4.90
N ALA A 20 -6.63 13.56 -4.78
CA ALA A 20 -6.76 12.57 -5.84
C ALA A 20 -8.20 12.03 -6.00
N GLY A 21 -9.20 12.62 -5.35
CA GLY A 21 -10.60 12.24 -5.50
C GLY A 21 -11.04 11.01 -4.70
N ILE A 22 -10.24 10.54 -3.75
CA ILE A 22 -10.65 9.48 -2.82
C ILE A 22 -11.66 10.08 -1.84
N GLU A 23 -12.82 9.43 -1.69
CA GLU A 23 -13.93 9.92 -0.88
C GLU A 23 -13.94 9.36 0.55
N ARG A 24 -13.34 8.16 0.76
CA ARG A 24 -13.27 7.49 2.07
C ARG A 24 -11.91 6.89 2.31
N ILE A 25 -11.40 7.04 3.52
CA ILE A 25 -10.17 6.43 4.02
C ILE A 25 -10.47 5.56 5.24
N VAL A 26 -9.88 4.37 5.27
CA VAL A 26 -9.88 3.52 6.46
C VAL A 26 -8.47 3.51 7.04
N LEU A 27 -8.33 3.97 8.27
CA LEU A 27 -7.10 3.88 9.03
C LEU A 27 -7.07 2.54 9.76
N ALA A 28 -6.31 1.58 9.25
CA ALA A 28 -6.07 0.32 9.93
C ALA A 28 -5.04 0.54 11.06
N THR A 29 -5.46 0.32 12.30
CA THR A 29 -4.65 0.60 13.49
C THR A 29 -4.76 -0.56 14.48
N SER A 30 -3.65 -0.88 15.16
CA SER A 30 -3.64 -1.84 16.26
C SER A 30 -3.14 -1.19 17.54
N TYR A 31 -1.95 -0.55 17.47
CA TYR A 31 -1.31 0.08 18.62
C TYR A 31 -1.76 1.54 18.77
N ARG A 32 -2.26 1.91 19.97
CA ARG A 32 -2.69 3.28 20.31
C ARG A 32 -3.74 3.85 19.36
N ALA A 33 -4.74 3.05 19.00
CA ALA A 33 -5.86 3.45 18.14
C ALA A 33 -6.58 4.71 18.66
N GLU A 34 -6.62 4.92 19.99
CA GLU A 34 -7.19 6.10 20.64
C GLU A 34 -6.58 7.42 20.19
N VAL A 35 -5.27 7.44 19.88
CA VAL A 35 -4.58 8.65 19.38
C VAL A 35 -5.07 9.04 17.99
N PHE A 36 -5.43 8.06 17.17
CA PHE A 36 -6.00 8.31 15.84
C PHE A 36 -7.47 8.72 15.95
N ALA A 37 -8.23 8.16 16.91
CA ALA A 37 -9.61 8.55 17.15
C ALA A 37 -9.72 10.02 17.57
N GLU A 38 -8.95 10.43 18.59
CA GLU A 38 -8.89 11.83 19.04
C GLU A 38 -8.46 12.78 17.90
N PHE A 39 -7.52 12.33 17.06
CA PHE A 39 -7.08 13.11 15.92
C PHE A 39 -8.21 13.31 14.89
N VAL A 40 -8.90 12.24 14.51
CA VAL A 40 -9.99 12.29 13.51
C VAL A 40 -11.16 13.14 14.01
N GLU A 41 -11.52 13.04 15.29
CA GLU A 41 -12.57 13.87 15.91
C GLU A 41 -12.22 15.37 15.93
N GLY A 42 -10.92 15.70 16.00
CA GLY A 42 -10.43 17.07 16.12
C GLY A 42 -10.18 17.80 14.80
N VAL A 43 -10.23 17.11 13.64
CA VAL A 43 -9.81 17.69 12.35
C VAL A 43 -10.79 17.35 11.24
N ASP A 44 -11.35 18.39 10.62
CA ASP A 44 -12.10 18.25 9.35
C ASP A 44 -11.13 18.35 8.17
N LEU A 45 -10.86 17.23 7.52
CA LEU A 45 -10.01 17.16 6.33
C LEU A 45 -10.79 17.09 5.01
N GLY A 46 -12.12 17.22 5.07
CA GLY A 46 -13.00 17.20 3.89
C GLY A 46 -13.08 15.84 3.20
N ILE A 47 -12.89 14.76 3.94
CA ILE A 47 -12.95 13.37 3.47
C ILE A 47 -13.51 12.49 4.60
N ASP A 48 -14.25 11.44 4.26
CA ASP A 48 -14.76 10.48 5.24
C ASP A 48 -13.62 9.58 5.76
N ILE A 49 -13.43 9.55 7.09
CA ILE A 49 -12.35 8.79 7.73
C ILE A 49 -12.95 7.81 8.72
N VAL A 50 -12.65 6.54 8.54
CA VAL A 50 -13.06 5.46 9.42
C VAL A 50 -11.83 4.83 10.06
N ILE A 51 -11.91 4.48 11.35
CA ILE A 51 -10.85 3.74 12.04
C ILE A 51 -11.26 2.27 12.13
N ALA A 52 -10.41 1.40 11.57
CA ALA A 52 -10.50 -0.04 11.73
C ALA A 52 -9.47 -0.47 12.78
N THR A 53 -9.93 -0.75 14.00
CA THR A 53 -9.05 -1.18 15.09
C THR A 53 -8.93 -2.70 15.11
N GLU A 54 -7.70 -3.19 15.16
CA GLU A 54 -7.40 -4.60 15.34
C GLU A 54 -7.26 -4.91 16.84
N ASP A 55 -7.93 -5.96 17.34
CA ASP A 55 -7.75 -6.42 18.72
C ASP A 55 -6.34 -6.97 18.96
N GLU A 56 -5.77 -7.64 17.94
CA GLU A 56 -4.38 -8.12 17.89
C GLU A 56 -3.80 -7.81 16.51
N PRO A 57 -2.47 -7.53 16.41
CA PRO A 57 -1.84 -7.24 15.12
C PRO A 57 -2.04 -8.36 14.10
N LEU A 58 -2.64 -8.06 12.96
CA LEU A 58 -2.94 -9.01 11.89
C LEU A 58 -1.87 -9.03 10.78
N GLY A 59 -0.80 -8.24 10.91
CA GLY A 59 0.18 -8.02 9.85
C GLY A 59 -0.39 -7.19 8.70
N THR A 60 0.46 -6.84 7.72
CA THR A 60 0.10 -5.92 6.64
C THR A 60 -1.09 -6.42 5.79
N GLY A 61 -1.08 -7.69 5.40
CA GLY A 61 -2.16 -8.28 4.62
C GLY A 61 -3.45 -8.48 5.40
N GLY A 62 -3.34 -8.91 6.67
CA GLY A 62 -4.51 -9.08 7.55
C GLY A 62 -5.18 -7.74 7.87
N ALA A 63 -4.40 -6.68 8.09
CA ALA A 63 -4.88 -5.31 8.28
C ALA A 63 -5.68 -4.81 7.06
N ILE A 64 -5.14 -5.01 5.86
CA ILE A 64 -5.82 -4.68 4.59
C ILE A 64 -7.15 -5.44 4.49
N ARG A 65 -7.15 -6.74 4.77
CA ARG A 65 -8.36 -7.57 4.73
C ARG A 65 -9.40 -7.13 5.77
N HIS A 66 -8.96 -6.76 6.98
CA HIS A 66 -9.82 -6.26 8.05
C HIS A 66 -10.46 -4.92 7.68
N ALA A 67 -9.66 -3.97 7.19
CA ALA A 67 -10.10 -2.65 6.77
C ALA A 67 -11.15 -2.69 5.65
N LEU A 68 -11.11 -3.70 4.77
CA LEU A 68 -12.04 -3.85 3.66
C LEU A 68 -13.51 -3.89 4.07
N SER A 69 -13.82 -4.39 5.28
CA SER A 69 -15.20 -4.44 5.81
C SER A 69 -15.81 -3.06 6.04
N HIS A 70 -15.01 -2.00 6.09
CA HIS A 70 -15.42 -0.61 6.28
C HIS A 70 -15.54 0.16 4.95
N LEU A 71 -15.28 -0.50 3.81
CA LEU A 71 -15.38 0.08 2.47
C LEU A 71 -16.59 -0.48 1.74
N GLU A 72 -17.44 0.43 1.26
CA GLU A 72 -18.54 0.11 0.37
C GLU A 72 -18.06 0.29 -1.08
N SER A 73 -17.75 -0.82 -1.74
CA SER A 73 -17.24 -0.84 -3.13
C SER A 73 -17.66 -2.13 -3.83
N GLY A 74 -17.69 -2.11 -5.16
CA GLY A 74 -17.94 -3.28 -5.99
C GLY A 74 -16.74 -4.25 -6.02
N PRO A 75 -16.94 -5.50 -6.48
CA PRO A 75 -15.88 -6.52 -6.49
C PRO A 75 -14.70 -6.16 -7.40
N ASP A 76 -14.92 -5.34 -8.41
CA ASP A 76 -13.94 -4.92 -9.41
C ASP A 76 -13.38 -3.52 -9.14
N ASP A 77 -13.82 -2.86 -8.06
CA ASP A 77 -13.36 -1.51 -7.74
C ASP A 77 -11.90 -1.51 -7.25
N PRO A 78 -11.12 -0.50 -7.67
CA PRO A 78 -9.75 -0.33 -7.22
C PRO A 78 -9.72 0.20 -5.78
N ILE A 79 -8.93 -0.44 -4.92
CA ILE A 79 -8.67 -0.02 -3.55
C ILE A 79 -7.22 0.41 -3.43
N VAL A 80 -7.00 1.69 -3.09
CA VAL A 80 -5.66 2.24 -2.88
C VAL A 80 -5.22 1.98 -1.44
N ILE A 81 -4.00 1.49 -1.27
CA ILE A 81 -3.41 1.16 0.02
C ILE A 81 -2.11 1.93 0.17
N PHE A 82 -1.92 2.56 1.33
CA PHE A 82 -0.69 3.24 1.70
C PHE A 82 -0.07 2.61 2.95
N ASN A 83 1.23 2.38 2.92
CA ASN A 83 1.97 2.20 4.15
C ASN A 83 1.97 3.51 4.95
N GLY A 84 1.73 3.42 6.26
CA GLY A 84 1.54 4.57 7.14
C GLY A 84 2.82 5.35 7.48
N ASP A 85 3.95 4.98 6.91
CA ASP A 85 5.30 5.50 7.19
C ASP A 85 6.04 5.98 5.93
N VAL A 86 5.40 5.98 4.76
CA VAL A 86 6.02 6.38 3.48
C VAL A 86 5.51 7.73 3.00
N LEU A 87 6.43 8.64 2.72
CA LEU A 87 6.16 9.92 2.04
C LEU A 87 6.71 9.88 0.62
N SER A 88 5.87 10.14 -0.36
CA SER A 88 6.28 10.12 -1.78
C SER A 88 5.61 11.20 -2.60
N GLY A 89 6.18 11.49 -3.78
CA GLY A 89 5.60 12.37 -4.79
C GLY A 89 4.61 11.66 -5.74
N LEU A 90 4.24 10.42 -5.47
CA LEU A 90 3.39 9.56 -6.32
C LEU A 90 2.14 10.29 -6.85
N ASP A 91 1.89 10.19 -8.15
CA ASP A 91 0.60 10.53 -8.75
C ASP A 91 -0.37 9.36 -8.57
N ILE A 92 -1.27 9.50 -7.58
CA ILE A 92 -2.25 8.48 -7.20
C ILE A 92 -3.22 8.20 -8.36
N ASP A 93 -3.67 9.25 -9.07
CA ASP A 93 -4.57 9.11 -10.22
C ASP A 93 -3.91 8.32 -11.34
N ALA A 94 -2.63 8.58 -11.63
CA ALA A 94 -1.89 7.85 -12.64
C ALA A 94 -1.73 6.37 -12.26
N LEU A 95 -1.52 6.07 -10.98
CA LEU A 95 -1.41 4.69 -10.48
C LEU A 95 -2.75 3.95 -10.63
N VAL A 96 -3.86 4.57 -10.24
CA VAL A 96 -5.21 3.99 -10.37
C VAL A 96 -5.59 3.82 -11.83
N ARG A 97 -5.34 4.81 -12.70
CA ARG A 97 -5.57 4.69 -14.15
C ARG A 97 -4.79 3.51 -14.74
N SER A 98 -3.49 3.40 -14.42
CA SER A 98 -2.68 2.28 -14.90
C SER A 98 -3.26 0.93 -14.47
N HIS A 99 -3.74 0.81 -13.23
CA HIS A 99 -4.39 -0.40 -12.72
C HIS A 99 -5.62 -0.78 -13.54
N VAL A 100 -6.51 0.18 -13.79
CA VAL A 100 -7.76 -0.04 -14.53
C VAL A 100 -7.49 -0.34 -16.02
N GLU A 101 -6.63 0.45 -16.67
CA GLU A 101 -6.30 0.30 -18.10
C GLU A 101 -5.63 -1.04 -18.42
N THR A 102 -4.86 -1.57 -17.49
CA THR A 102 -4.17 -2.86 -17.66
C THR A 102 -4.94 -4.04 -17.11
N ALA A 103 -6.16 -3.82 -16.58
CA ALA A 103 -6.98 -4.82 -15.92
C ALA A 103 -6.16 -5.66 -14.92
N SER A 104 -5.39 -4.98 -14.09
CA SER A 104 -4.49 -5.62 -13.12
C SER A 104 -5.27 -6.10 -11.90
N ASP A 105 -4.84 -7.23 -11.34
CA ASP A 105 -5.27 -7.69 -10.02
C ASP A 105 -4.64 -6.84 -8.91
N VAL A 106 -3.36 -6.51 -9.10
CA VAL A 106 -2.59 -5.61 -8.22
C VAL A 106 -1.65 -4.74 -9.05
N THR A 107 -1.55 -3.46 -8.67
CA THR A 107 -0.53 -2.54 -9.18
C THR A 107 0.31 -2.01 -8.03
N LEU A 108 1.62 -2.21 -8.11
CA LEU A 108 2.60 -1.75 -7.12
C LEU A 108 3.21 -0.42 -7.57
N TYR A 109 3.33 0.51 -6.65
CA TYR A 109 4.20 1.66 -6.82
C TYR A 109 5.64 1.25 -6.51
N LEU A 110 6.55 1.48 -7.46
CA LEU A 110 7.95 1.12 -7.39
C LEU A 110 8.83 2.36 -7.49
N THR A 111 9.93 2.37 -6.75
CA THR A 111 10.95 3.41 -6.86
C THR A 111 12.35 2.80 -6.86
N PRO A 112 13.31 3.33 -7.63
CA PRO A 112 14.70 2.90 -7.55
C PRO A 112 15.37 3.51 -6.32
N VAL A 113 16.22 2.73 -5.65
CA VAL A 113 17.05 3.19 -4.53
C VAL A 113 18.51 2.80 -4.73
N GLU A 114 19.44 3.56 -4.12
CA GLU A 114 20.89 3.26 -4.21
C GLU A 114 21.26 1.97 -3.46
N ASP A 115 20.64 1.72 -2.33
CA ASP A 115 20.87 0.52 -1.52
C ASP A 115 19.55 -0.20 -1.23
N PRO A 116 19.20 -1.24 -2.03
CA PRO A 116 17.92 -1.91 -1.92
C PRO A 116 17.87 -3.01 -0.84
N ARG A 117 18.96 -3.27 -0.11
CA ARG A 117 19.09 -4.42 0.82
C ARG A 117 18.10 -4.40 1.99
N ALA A 118 17.58 -3.23 2.36
CA ALA A 118 16.63 -3.09 3.45
C ALA A 118 15.17 -3.31 3.03
N TYR A 119 14.91 -3.46 1.74
CA TYR A 119 13.57 -3.42 1.14
C TYR A 119 13.22 -4.70 0.38
N GLY A 120 11.95 -4.84 0.01
CA GLY A 120 11.48 -5.86 -0.91
C GLY A 120 11.76 -5.45 -2.35
N LEU A 121 12.57 -6.28 -3.07
CA LEU A 121 12.89 -6.05 -4.47
C LEU A 121 11.77 -6.54 -5.37
N VAL A 122 11.46 -5.77 -6.41
CA VAL A 122 10.40 -6.09 -7.36
C VAL A 122 10.94 -5.97 -8.79
N PRO A 123 11.58 -7.02 -9.33
CA PRO A 123 11.92 -7.07 -10.74
C PRO A 123 10.66 -7.07 -11.61
N ILE A 124 10.69 -6.29 -12.69
CA ILE A 124 9.61 -6.21 -13.68
C ILE A 124 10.16 -6.49 -15.08
N ASP A 125 9.31 -7.02 -15.95
CA ASP A 125 9.63 -7.17 -17.37
C ASP A 125 9.50 -5.86 -18.15
N GLY A 126 9.75 -5.92 -19.48
CA GLY A 126 9.68 -4.76 -20.37
C GLY A 126 8.29 -4.14 -20.51
N ASP A 127 7.24 -4.88 -20.14
CA ASP A 127 5.84 -4.43 -20.15
C ASP A 127 5.37 -3.98 -18.76
N GLY A 128 6.25 -3.98 -17.75
CA GLY A 128 5.95 -3.60 -16.38
C GLY A 128 5.26 -4.70 -15.55
N ARG A 129 5.23 -5.95 -16.03
CA ARG A 129 4.71 -7.07 -15.25
C ARG A 129 5.71 -7.50 -14.19
N VAL A 130 5.25 -7.71 -12.96
CA VAL A 130 6.10 -8.18 -11.86
C VAL A 130 6.48 -9.64 -12.09
N GLU A 131 7.78 -9.92 -12.06
CA GLU A 131 8.34 -11.26 -12.24
C GLU A 131 8.53 -11.99 -10.91
N ALA A 132 8.90 -11.24 -9.85
CA ALA A 132 9.13 -11.79 -8.53
C ALA A 132 8.92 -10.72 -7.44
N PHE A 133 8.79 -11.17 -6.21
CA PHE A 133 8.87 -10.34 -5.01
C PHE A 133 9.91 -10.94 -4.08
N LEU A 134 11.02 -10.23 -3.87
CA LEU A 134 12.20 -10.73 -3.14
C LEU A 134 12.39 -9.89 -1.88
N GLU A 135 11.88 -10.40 -0.77
CA GLU A 135 11.92 -9.68 0.51
C GLU A 135 13.32 -9.71 1.13
N LYS A 136 13.93 -8.54 1.25
CA LYS A 136 15.22 -8.27 1.92
C LYS A 136 16.33 -9.25 1.49
N PRO A 137 16.98 -9.00 0.34
CA PRO A 137 18.02 -9.87 -0.17
C PRO A 137 19.15 -10.04 0.85
N SER A 138 19.60 -11.28 1.05
CA SER A 138 20.62 -11.64 2.03
C SER A 138 22.02 -11.62 1.44
N THR A 139 22.13 -11.73 0.12
CA THR A 139 23.42 -11.76 -0.60
C THR A 139 23.43 -10.77 -1.75
N PRO A 140 24.60 -10.30 -2.20
CA PRO A 140 24.69 -9.41 -3.36
C PRO A 140 24.13 -10.00 -4.65
N GLU A 141 24.17 -11.33 -4.81
CA GLU A 141 23.68 -12.05 -5.97
C GLU A 141 22.15 -12.06 -6.06
N GLU A 142 21.47 -11.86 -4.94
CA GLU A 142 20.01 -11.73 -4.87
C GLU A 142 19.53 -10.32 -5.29
N ILE A 143 20.46 -9.36 -5.38
CA ILE A 143 20.14 -7.99 -5.82
C ILE A 143 20.06 -7.97 -7.35
N VAL A 144 18.90 -8.30 -7.89
CA VAL A 144 18.65 -8.39 -9.34
C VAL A 144 18.07 -7.09 -9.93
N THR A 145 17.68 -6.14 -9.08
CA THR A 145 17.12 -4.84 -9.47
C THR A 145 17.34 -3.82 -8.36
N ASP A 146 17.31 -2.54 -8.69
CA ASP A 146 17.27 -1.42 -7.75
C ASP A 146 15.82 -0.97 -7.42
N LEU A 147 14.82 -1.55 -8.10
CA LEU A 147 13.42 -1.25 -7.87
C LEU A 147 12.91 -1.94 -6.61
N ILE A 148 12.35 -1.13 -5.73
CA ILE A 148 11.75 -1.61 -4.47
C ILE A 148 10.25 -1.40 -4.43
N ASN A 149 9.58 -2.17 -3.58
CA ASN A 149 8.22 -1.89 -3.15
C ASN A 149 8.20 -0.57 -2.36
N ALA A 150 7.57 0.44 -2.93
CA ALA A 150 7.58 1.80 -2.40
C ALA A 150 6.41 2.10 -1.43
N GLY A 151 5.68 1.07 -0.95
CA GLY A 151 4.68 1.18 0.11
C GLY A 151 3.35 1.81 -0.32
N CYS A 152 3.04 1.79 -1.61
CA CYS A 152 1.70 2.12 -2.12
C CYS A 152 1.26 1.08 -3.15
N TYR A 153 -0.01 0.68 -3.07
CA TYR A 153 -0.58 -0.37 -3.91
C TYR A 153 -1.98 0.01 -4.37
N VAL A 154 -2.39 -0.50 -5.53
CA VAL A 154 -3.80 -0.59 -5.92
C VAL A 154 -4.15 -2.06 -6.06
N PHE A 155 -5.17 -2.50 -5.35
CA PHE A 155 -5.74 -3.83 -5.47
C PHE A 155 -7.13 -3.75 -6.06
N THR A 156 -7.49 -4.71 -6.91
CA THR A 156 -8.90 -4.99 -7.17
C THR A 156 -9.53 -5.55 -5.89
N ARG A 157 -10.73 -5.07 -5.48
CA ARG A 157 -11.39 -5.49 -4.23
C ARG A 157 -11.45 -7.00 -4.05
N SER A 158 -11.90 -7.74 -5.07
CA SER A 158 -12.04 -9.20 -5.03
C SER A 158 -10.72 -9.93 -4.76
N ILE A 159 -9.58 -9.32 -5.03
CA ILE A 159 -8.26 -9.87 -4.68
C ILE A 159 -7.98 -9.73 -3.20
N ILE A 160 -8.32 -8.59 -2.58
CA ILE A 160 -8.21 -8.43 -1.12
C ILE A 160 -9.10 -9.45 -0.40
N GLU A 161 -10.27 -9.75 -0.94
CA GLU A 161 -11.20 -10.75 -0.36
C GLU A 161 -10.63 -12.16 -0.30
N GLN A 162 -9.62 -12.47 -1.10
CA GLN A 162 -8.89 -13.76 -1.07
C GLN A 162 -7.87 -13.85 0.08
N ILE A 163 -7.48 -12.72 0.68
CA ILE A 163 -6.62 -12.73 1.86
C ILE A 163 -7.40 -13.35 3.03
N PRO A 164 -6.85 -14.36 3.73
CA PRO A 164 -7.53 -15.00 4.85
C PRO A 164 -7.89 -14.00 5.96
N ALA A 165 -9.16 -13.93 6.33
CA ALA A 165 -9.64 -13.07 7.41
C ALA A 165 -9.24 -13.60 8.79
N GLY A 166 -8.97 -12.68 9.74
CA GLY A 166 -8.70 -13.03 11.15
C GLY A 166 -7.37 -13.77 11.37
N ARG A 167 -6.43 -13.67 10.43
CA ARG A 167 -5.10 -14.27 10.52
C ARG A 167 -4.03 -13.21 10.37
N VAL A 168 -2.88 -13.46 10.99
CA VAL A 168 -1.66 -12.71 10.71
C VAL A 168 -1.18 -13.09 9.31
N VAL A 169 -1.15 -12.10 8.39
CA VAL A 169 -0.71 -12.26 7.00
C VAL A 169 0.21 -11.11 6.63
N SER A 170 1.38 -11.40 6.06
CA SER A 170 2.23 -10.40 5.43
C SER A 170 1.88 -10.25 3.95
N VAL A 171 1.62 -9.03 3.50
CA VAL A 171 1.36 -8.77 2.09
C VAL A 171 2.58 -9.09 1.24
N GLU A 172 3.79 -8.80 1.72
CA GLU A 172 5.05 -8.96 1.03
C GLU A 172 5.50 -10.43 0.96
N ARG A 173 5.30 -11.17 2.06
CA ARG A 173 5.83 -12.54 2.21
C ARG A 173 4.84 -13.62 1.79
N GLU A 174 3.56 -13.32 1.82
CA GLU A 174 2.50 -14.29 1.56
C GLU A 174 1.61 -13.88 0.39
N THR A 175 1.03 -12.66 0.43
CA THR A 175 0.03 -12.25 -0.56
C THR A 175 0.64 -12.06 -1.95
N PHE A 176 1.67 -11.22 -2.11
CA PHE A 176 2.28 -11.00 -3.43
C PHE A 176 2.89 -12.27 -4.02
N PRO A 177 3.71 -13.05 -3.30
CA PRO A 177 4.21 -14.32 -3.83
C PRO A 177 3.09 -15.30 -4.20
N GLY A 178 2.04 -15.38 -3.39
CA GLY A 178 0.88 -16.22 -3.66
C GLY A 178 0.12 -15.82 -4.91
N LEU A 179 -0.07 -14.53 -5.14
CA LEU A 179 -0.70 -14.00 -6.36
C LEU A 179 0.13 -14.32 -7.60
N LEU A 180 1.46 -14.11 -7.55
CA LEU A 180 2.35 -14.45 -8.66
C LEU A 180 2.32 -15.95 -8.97
N ALA A 181 2.35 -16.82 -7.95
CA ALA A 181 2.29 -18.27 -8.11
C ALA A 181 0.95 -18.73 -8.76
N ASN A 182 -0.12 -17.98 -8.57
CA ASN A 182 -1.44 -18.24 -9.16
C ASN A 182 -1.67 -17.49 -10.49
N ASN A 183 -0.61 -16.94 -11.10
CA ASN A 183 -0.65 -16.20 -12.37
C ASN A 183 -1.57 -14.96 -12.35
N ALA A 184 -1.76 -14.33 -11.21
CA ALA A 184 -2.44 -13.05 -11.11
C ALA A 184 -1.72 -11.98 -11.95
N VAL A 185 -2.47 -11.00 -12.43
CA VAL A 185 -1.91 -9.87 -13.19
C VAL A 185 -1.37 -8.84 -12.20
N VAL A 186 -0.09 -8.96 -11.84
CA VAL A 186 0.59 -8.02 -10.96
C VAL A 186 1.52 -7.12 -11.78
N ARG A 187 1.36 -5.81 -11.66
CA ARG A 187 2.16 -4.82 -12.39
C ARG A 187 2.87 -3.85 -11.47
N GLY A 188 3.99 -3.30 -11.95
CA GLY A 188 4.74 -2.25 -11.30
C GLY A 188 4.67 -0.94 -12.09
N VAL A 189 4.39 0.16 -11.42
CA VAL A 189 4.52 1.52 -11.95
C VAL A 189 5.73 2.15 -11.32
N VAL A 190 6.75 2.45 -12.14
CA VAL A 190 8.01 3.04 -11.67
C VAL A 190 7.92 4.55 -11.67
N ASP A 191 8.17 5.15 -10.51
CA ASP A 191 8.37 6.59 -10.36
C ASP A 191 9.76 6.87 -9.78
N ARG A 192 10.42 7.89 -10.32
CA ARG A 192 11.75 8.36 -9.90
C ARG A 192 11.67 9.69 -9.14
N GLY A 193 10.49 10.04 -8.69
CA GLY A 193 10.24 11.23 -7.91
C GLY A 193 10.70 11.11 -6.46
N TYR A 194 10.23 12.02 -5.63
CA TYR A 194 10.54 12.02 -4.21
C TYR A 194 9.91 10.81 -3.51
N TRP A 195 10.74 10.10 -2.75
CA TRP A 195 10.32 8.99 -1.90
C TRP A 195 11.16 8.97 -0.61
N LEU A 196 10.52 8.76 0.53
CA LEU A 196 11.15 8.68 1.84
C LEU A 196 10.37 7.71 2.73
N ASP A 197 11.09 6.75 3.28
CA ASP A 197 10.65 5.88 4.36
C ASP A 197 10.95 6.58 5.71
N LEU A 198 9.96 6.68 6.58
CA LEU A 198 10.02 7.34 7.89
C LEU A 198 10.04 6.34 9.07
N GLY A 199 9.95 5.02 8.78
CA GLY A 199 9.93 3.92 9.74
C GLY A 199 11.31 3.42 10.20
#